data_5cf9c47c16a94f78ab85e603837852ea
#
_entry.id   5cf9c47c16a94f78ab85e603837852ea
#
_cell.length_a   1.000
_cell.length_b   1.000
_cell.length_c   1.000
_cell.angle_alpha   90.00
_cell.angle_beta   90.00
_cell.angle_gamma   90.00
#
_symmetry.space_group_name_H-M   'P 1'
#
loop_
_entity.id
_entity.type
_entity.pdbx_description
1 polymer ?
#
loop_
_entity_poly.entity_id
_entity_poly.type
_entity_poly.pdbx_seq_one_letter_code
_entity_poly.pdbx_strand_id
1 'polypeptide(L)'
;MLKYTVKRLLQSLVTIFLIATAVFLMMRCLPTDYYFTEEQLMKFTDQQKTAALEAAGLTDPIPTQLIKFYNDLLHLDFGTSRRIQNGASVVKVIGKKFGVSMRLGLTASGISLVLGVLMGILQAAFKDKVFDWIGTAYTVFVNAVPSLVSYSLVLVFGSKYLGFPTLYSTRNVSASSVLPITCLSLASIAGYALWTRRYMVDELTRD
;
A
#
# COMPACT_ATOMS: atom_id res chain seq x y z
N MET A 1 -30.90 -6.40 -12.55
CA MET A 1 -29.66 -5.68 -12.19
C MET A 1 -29.64 -5.27 -10.73
N LEU A 2 -30.66 -4.56 -10.19
CA LEU A 2 -30.71 -4.07 -8.80
C LEU A 2 -30.47 -5.18 -7.75
N LYS A 3 -31.15 -6.32 -7.86
CA LYS A 3 -31.01 -7.47 -6.95
C LYS A 3 -29.57 -8.01 -6.91
N TYR A 4 -28.90 -8.05 -8.05
CA TYR A 4 -27.49 -8.46 -8.13
C TYR A 4 -26.56 -7.47 -7.44
N THR A 5 -26.75 -6.16 -7.69
CA THR A 5 -25.95 -5.10 -7.08
C THR A 5 -26.12 -5.08 -5.55
N VAL A 6 -27.37 -5.16 -5.05
CA VAL A 6 -27.64 -5.24 -3.61
C VAL A 6 -26.98 -6.46 -2.97
N LYS A 7 -27.10 -7.64 -3.62
CA LYS A 7 -26.44 -8.86 -3.12
C LYS A 7 -24.91 -8.66 -3.03
N ARG A 8 -24.28 -8.07 -4.05
CA ARG A 8 -22.85 -7.80 -4.06
C ARG A 8 -22.44 -6.81 -2.97
N LEU A 9 -23.25 -5.76 -2.77
CA LEU A 9 -23.00 -4.78 -1.73
C LEU A 9 -23.04 -5.42 -0.34
N LEU A 10 -24.06 -6.23 -0.07
CA LEU A 10 -24.18 -6.97 1.20
C LEU A 10 -23.00 -7.93 1.41
N GLN A 11 -22.58 -8.67 0.38
CA GLN A 11 -21.43 -9.52 0.46
C GLN A 11 -20.16 -8.74 0.78
N SER A 12 -19.97 -7.56 0.17
CA SER A 12 -18.81 -6.70 0.46
C SER A 12 -18.84 -6.17 1.91
N LEU A 13 -20.00 -5.78 2.41
CA LEU A 13 -20.15 -5.34 3.80
C LEU A 13 -19.83 -6.46 4.79
N VAL A 14 -20.31 -7.68 4.54
CA VAL A 14 -19.97 -8.85 5.36
C VAL A 14 -18.47 -9.12 5.33
N THR A 15 -17.85 -9.03 4.16
CA THR A 15 -16.39 -9.22 4.04
C THR A 15 -15.63 -8.17 4.82
N ILE A 16 -16.02 -6.89 4.72
CA ILE A 16 -15.39 -5.80 5.50
C ILE A 16 -15.55 -6.03 6.99
N PHE A 17 -16.75 -6.44 7.43
CA PHE A 17 -17.02 -6.76 8.83
C PHE A 17 -16.12 -7.89 9.35
N LEU A 18 -16.01 -8.99 8.58
CA LEU A 18 -15.16 -10.12 8.95
C LEU A 18 -13.68 -9.73 9.02
N ILE A 19 -13.19 -8.96 8.04
CA ILE A 19 -11.80 -8.49 8.03
C ILE A 19 -11.54 -7.55 9.22
N ALA A 20 -12.43 -6.59 9.47
CA ALA A 20 -12.29 -5.65 10.59
C ALA A 20 -12.28 -6.39 11.94
N THR A 21 -13.19 -7.38 12.12
CA THR A 21 -13.23 -8.22 13.31
C THR A 21 -11.94 -9.02 13.47
N ALA A 22 -11.46 -9.66 12.39
CA ALA A 22 -10.23 -10.45 12.43
C ALA A 22 -9.02 -9.58 12.81
N VAL A 23 -8.87 -8.41 12.19
CA VAL A 23 -7.78 -7.46 12.51
C VAL A 23 -7.90 -6.98 13.96
N PHE A 24 -9.11 -6.64 14.42
CA PHE A 24 -9.34 -6.28 15.81
C PHE A 24 -8.88 -7.38 16.77
N LEU A 25 -9.27 -8.63 16.55
CA LEU A 25 -8.88 -9.75 17.40
C LEU A 25 -7.36 -9.99 17.35
N MET A 26 -6.75 -9.93 16.18
CA MET A 26 -5.29 -10.04 16.03
C MET A 26 -4.55 -8.96 16.84
N MET A 27 -5.05 -7.72 16.83
CA MET A 27 -4.48 -6.64 17.63
C MET A 27 -4.58 -6.92 19.15
N ARG A 28 -5.59 -7.65 19.60
CA ARG A 28 -5.75 -8.05 21.03
C ARG A 28 -4.85 -9.21 21.44
N CYS A 29 -4.29 -9.95 20.47
CA CYS A 29 -3.28 -10.97 20.74
C CYS A 29 -1.86 -10.38 20.91
N LEU A 30 -1.67 -9.09 20.64
CA LEU A 30 -0.37 -8.45 20.84
C LEU A 30 -0.06 -8.25 22.33
N PRO A 31 1.23 -8.35 22.73
CA PRO A 31 1.65 -8.01 24.08
C PRO A 31 1.21 -6.61 24.51
N THR A 32 0.89 -6.43 25.78
CA THR A 32 0.44 -5.13 26.34
C THR A 32 1.44 -4.00 26.08
N ASP A 33 2.72 -4.30 26.07
CA ASP A 33 3.79 -3.33 25.78
C ASP A 33 3.68 -2.70 24.39
N TYR A 34 3.02 -3.38 23.44
CA TYR A 34 2.78 -2.83 22.10
C TYR A 34 1.96 -1.54 22.10
N TYR A 35 1.15 -1.33 23.12
CA TYR A 35 0.28 -0.13 23.22
C TYR A 35 1.01 1.10 23.77
N PHE A 36 2.26 0.96 24.17
CA PHE A 36 3.11 2.03 24.69
C PHE A 36 4.22 2.39 23.72
N THR A 37 4.67 3.65 23.77
CA THR A 37 5.91 4.07 23.11
C THR A 37 7.13 3.59 23.90
N GLU A 38 8.30 3.50 23.27
CA GLU A 38 9.54 3.10 23.98
C GLU A 38 9.84 4.03 25.15
N GLU A 39 9.58 5.34 24.99
CA GLU A 39 9.74 6.32 26.07
C GLU A 39 8.80 6.04 27.25
N GLN A 40 7.55 5.66 26.99
CA GLN A 40 6.58 5.30 28.03
C GLN A 40 6.98 4.00 28.73
N LEU A 41 7.49 3.02 27.97
CA LEU A 41 7.96 1.74 28.55
C LEU A 41 9.12 1.97 29.53
N MET A 42 9.99 2.94 29.26
CA MET A 42 11.13 3.29 30.15
C MET A 42 10.72 4.11 31.38
N LYS A 43 9.67 4.95 31.26
CA LYS A 43 9.28 5.89 32.29
C LYS A 43 8.14 5.41 33.19
N PHE A 44 7.26 4.55 32.68
CA PHE A 44 6.06 4.15 33.40
C PHE A 44 6.36 2.98 34.34
N THR A 45 5.88 3.11 35.57
CA THR A 45 5.79 1.98 36.50
C THR A 45 4.69 1.01 36.04
N ASP A 46 4.72 -0.24 36.52
CA ASP A 46 3.71 -1.24 36.17
C ASP A 46 2.29 -0.79 36.56
N GLN A 47 2.15 -0.08 37.67
CA GLN A 47 0.86 0.52 38.07
C GLN A 47 0.38 1.57 37.07
N GLN A 48 1.27 2.43 36.58
CA GLN A 48 0.92 3.44 35.57
C GLN A 48 0.55 2.79 34.21
N LYS A 49 1.23 1.72 33.82
CA LYS A 49 0.89 0.94 32.62
C LYS A 49 -0.50 0.35 32.75
N THR A 50 -0.80 -0.31 33.89
CA THR A 50 -2.12 -0.90 34.13
C THR A 50 -3.21 0.15 34.10
N ALA A 51 -3.05 1.26 34.81
CA ALA A 51 -4.00 2.37 34.81
C ALA A 51 -4.24 2.96 33.40
N ALA A 52 -3.18 3.04 32.59
CA ALA A 52 -3.30 3.53 31.20
C ALA A 52 -4.04 2.53 30.28
N LEU A 53 -3.88 1.21 30.53
CA LEU A 53 -4.63 0.18 29.80
C LEU A 53 -6.11 0.17 30.22
N GLU A 54 -6.41 0.31 31.50
CA GLU A 54 -7.77 0.42 32.03
C GLU A 54 -8.47 1.67 31.49
N ALA A 55 -7.84 2.83 31.57
CA ALA A 55 -8.36 4.07 31.03
C ALA A 55 -8.65 3.99 29.51
N ALA A 56 -7.96 3.08 28.83
CA ALA A 56 -8.15 2.81 27.42
C ALA A 56 -9.21 1.75 27.13
N GLY A 57 -9.79 1.10 28.16
CA GLY A 57 -10.71 -0.01 28.03
C GLY A 57 -10.06 -1.26 27.43
N LEU A 58 -8.73 -1.40 27.55
CA LEU A 58 -8.00 -2.56 27.01
C LEU A 58 -8.00 -3.76 27.96
N THR A 59 -8.41 -3.55 29.18
CA THR A 59 -8.61 -4.59 30.21
C THR A 59 -10.04 -5.15 30.23
N ASP A 60 -10.97 -4.52 29.52
CA ASP A 60 -12.35 -4.99 29.43
C ASP A 60 -12.44 -6.34 28.70
N PRO A 61 -13.52 -7.11 28.91
CA PRO A 61 -13.76 -8.32 28.11
C PRO A 61 -13.76 -8.05 26.61
N ILE A 62 -13.17 -8.94 25.80
CA ILE A 62 -13.04 -8.79 24.35
C ILE A 62 -14.38 -8.45 23.66
N PRO A 63 -15.53 -9.08 24.01
CA PRO A 63 -16.81 -8.72 23.41
C PRO A 63 -17.21 -7.25 23.66
N THR A 64 -16.98 -6.73 24.85
CA THR A 64 -17.26 -5.34 25.20
C THR A 64 -16.40 -4.37 24.38
N GLN A 65 -15.11 -4.69 24.25
CA GLN A 65 -14.19 -3.91 23.41
C GLN A 65 -14.59 -3.93 21.94
N LEU A 66 -15.06 -5.08 21.43
CA LEU A 66 -15.50 -5.23 20.04
C LEU A 66 -16.77 -4.41 19.76
N ILE A 67 -17.74 -4.44 20.69
CA ILE A 67 -18.95 -3.62 20.59
C ILE A 67 -18.59 -2.13 20.56
N LYS A 68 -17.72 -1.69 21.46
CA LYS A 68 -17.23 -0.32 21.50
C LYS A 68 -16.54 0.05 20.20
N PHE A 69 -15.65 -0.80 19.68
CA PHE A 69 -14.96 -0.58 18.40
C PHE A 69 -15.94 -0.34 17.25
N TYR A 70 -17.00 -1.16 17.13
CA TYR A 70 -18.00 -0.97 16.09
C TYR A 70 -18.87 0.26 16.31
N ASN A 71 -19.19 0.57 17.56
CA ASN A 71 -19.92 1.79 17.89
C ASN A 71 -19.13 3.04 17.49
N ASP A 72 -17.85 3.10 17.86
CA ASP A 72 -16.96 4.20 17.49
C ASP A 72 -16.81 4.31 15.96
N LEU A 73 -16.64 3.17 15.28
CA LEU A 73 -16.56 3.11 13.81
C LEU A 73 -17.81 3.63 13.11
N LEU A 74 -19.01 3.31 13.63
CA LEU A 74 -20.28 3.80 13.08
C LEU A 74 -20.46 5.30 13.26
N HIS A 75 -19.85 5.88 14.31
CA HIS A 75 -19.81 7.32 14.53
C HIS A 75 -18.62 8.03 13.86
N LEU A 76 -17.85 7.30 13.02
CA LEU A 76 -16.64 7.78 12.35
C LEU A 76 -15.57 8.27 13.34
N ASP A 77 -15.61 7.80 14.57
CA ASP A 77 -14.57 8.03 15.56
C ASP A 77 -13.48 6.93 15.46
N PHE A 78 -12.37 7.27 14.87
CA PHE A 78 -11.21 6.37 14.73
C PHE A 78 -10.22 6.50 15.89
N GLY A 79 -10.57 7.30 16.90
CA GLY A 79 -9.77 7.49 18.09
C GLY A 79 -8.45 8.24 17.87
N THR A 80 -7.53 8.04 18.80
CA THR A 80 -6.21 8.68 18.80
C THR A 80 -5.10 7.64 18.64
N SER A 81 -4.05 8.05 17.93
CA SER A 81 -2.84 7.25 17.76
C SER A 81 -2.05 7.20 19.07
N ARG A 82 -1.67 6.00 19.50
CA ARG A 82 -0.91 5.80 20.74
C ARG A 82 0.59 5.64 20.49
N ARG A 83 0.97 5.04 19.37
CA ARG A 83 2.36 4.67 19.08
C ARG A 83 3.05 5.59 18.08
N ILE A 84 2.39 5.99 16.98
CA ILE A 84 3.03 6.75 15.90
C ILE A 84 3.14 8.23 16.24
N GLN A 85 2.03 8.83 16.69
CA GLN A 85 1.96 10.20 17.18
C GLN A 85 1.00 10.21 18.37
N ASN A 86 1.55 10.05 19.57
CA ASN A 86 0.76 9.91 20.78
C ASN A 86 -0.22 11.09 20.96
N GLY A 87 -1.51 10.76 21.16
CA GLY A 87 -2.58 11.74 21.32
C GLY A 87 -3.09 12.38 20.01
N ALA A 88 -2.46 12.16 18.87
CA ALA A 88 -2.95 12.70 17.61
C ALA A 88 -4.13 11.88 17.08
N SER A 89 -5.16 12.55 16.51
CA SER A 89 -6.28 11.87 15.84
C SER A 89 -5.77 10.94 14.73
N VAL A 90 -6.27 9.71 14.71
CA VAL A 90 -5.94 8.70 13.68
C VAL A 90 -6.26 9.21 12.28
N VAL A 91 -7.40 9.89 12.10
CA VAL A 91 -7.80 10.51 10.81
C VAL A 91 -6.74 11.50 10.33
N LYS A 92 -6.21 12.34 11.22
CA LYS A 92 -5.19 13.33 10.88
C LYS A 92 -3.85 12.66 10.49
N VAL A 93 -3.47 11.60 11.20
CA VAL A 93 -2.24 10.83 10.93
C VAL A 93 -2.35 10.13 9.58
N ILE A 94 -3.46 9.45 9.33
CA ILE A 94 -3.72 8.75 8.05
C ILE A 94 -3.82 9.76 6.91
N GLY A 95 -4.59 10.85 7.07
CA GLY A 95 -4.80 11.85 6.04
C GLY A 95 -3.51 12.45 5.50
N LYS A 96 -2.55 12.75 6.38
CA LYS A 96 -1.22 13.24 5.98
C LYS A 96 -0.46 12.22 5.13
N LYS A 97 -0.48 10.94 5.52
CA LYS A 97 0.21 9.85 4.80
C LYS A 97 -0.53 9.47 3.51
N PHE A 98 -1.86 9.46 3.56
CA PHE A 98 -2.71 9.14 2.42
C PHE A 98 -2.47 10.10 1.24
N GLY A 99 -2.37 11.40 1.49
CA GLY A 99 -2.09 12.38 0.43
C GLY A 99 -0.77 12.13 -0.28
N VAL A 100 0.28 11.76 0.46
CA VAL A 100 1.58 11.40 -0.13
C VAL A 100 1.48 10.12 -0.94
N SER A 101 0.89 9.07 -0.37
CA SER A 101 0.73 7.77 -1.04
C SER A 101 -0.12 7.87 -2.30
N MET A 102 -1.21 8.63 -2.26
CA MET A 102 -2.09 8.86 -3.40
C MET A 102 -1.35 9.59 -4.54
N ARG A 103 -0.59 10.63 -4.21
CA ARG A 103 0.21 11.36 -5.19
C ARG A 103 1.24 10.45 -5.87
N LEU A 104 2.03 9.70 -5.09
CA LEU A 104 3.03 8.78 -5.62
C LEU A 104 2.38 7.67 -6.46
N GLY A 105 1.31 7.07 -5.94
CA GLY A 105 0.60 5.98 -6.61
C GLY A 105 -0.07 6.42 -7.92
N LEU A 106 -0.80 7.54 -7.94
CA LEU A 106 -1.43 8.05 -9.16
C LEU A 106 -0.39 8.45 -10.21
N THR A 107 0.70 9.10 -9.79
CA THR A 107 1.78 9.47 -10.71
C THR A 107 2.44 8.21 -11.30
N ALA A 108 2.77 7.22 -10.47
CA ALA A 108 3.34 5.96 -10.92
C ALA A 108 2.39 5.21 -11.86
N SER A 109 1.10 5.16 -11.53
CA SER A 109 0.06 4.51 -12.37
C SER A 109 -0.09 5.19 -13.72
N GLY A 110 -0.11 6.52 -13.76
CA GLY A 110 -0.18 7.28 -15.02
C GLY A 110 1.04 7.03 -15.91
N ILE A 111 2.25 7.10 -15.34
CA ILE A 111 3.49 6.80 -16.06
C ILE A 111 3.48 5.36 -16.56
N SER A 112 3.10 4.41 -15.71
CA SER A 112 3.07 3.00 -16.06
C SER A 112 2.09 2.68 -17.17
N LEU A 113 0.92 3.28 -17.15
CA LEU A 113 -0.09 3.09 -18.18
C LEU A 113 0.44 3.57 -19.55
N VAL A 114 0.97 4.79 -19.59
CA VAL A 114 1.49 5.36 -20.84
C VAL A 114 2.68 4.54 -21.37
N LEU A 115 3.70 4.34 -20.55
CA LEU A 115 4.92 3.63 -20.97
C LEU A 115 4.67 2.15 -21.25
N GLY A 116 3.85 1.49 -20.43
CA GLY A 116 3.54 0.06 -20.60
C GLY A 116 2.72 -0.20 -21.86
N VAL A 117 1.68 0.61 -22.11
CA VAL A 117 0.87 0.49 -23.33
C VAL A 117 1.71 0.77 -24.57
N LEU A 118 2.49 1.86 -24.59
CA LEU A 118 3.38 2.18 -25.71
C LEU A 118 4.39 1.07 -25.97
N MET A 119 5.00 0.52 -24.92
CA MET A 119 5.93 -0.59 -25.05
C MET A 119 5.25 -1.84 -25.61
N GLY A 120 4.04 -2.18 -25.13
CA GLY A 120 3.26 -3.30 -25.64
C GLY A 120 2.86 -3.14 -27.11
N ILE A 121 2.46 -1.93 -27.54
CA ILE A 121 2.17 -1.62 -28.94
C ILE A 121 3.43 -1.80 -29.81
N LEU A 122 4.57 -1.27 -29.37
CA LEU A 122 5.82 -1.40 -30.12
C LEU A 122 6.26 -2.87 -30.21
N GLN A 123 6.12 -3.66 -29.14
CA GLN A 123 6.39 -5.09 -29.16
C GLN A 123 5.50 -5.84 -30.15
N ALA A 124 4.20 -5.52 -30.22
CA ALA A 124 3.28 -6.14 -31.14
C ALA A 124 3.55 -5.72 -32.60
N ALA A 125 3.79 -4.44 -32.85
CA ALA A 125 4.07 -3.90 -34.18
C ALA A 125 5.40 -4.43 -34.75
N PHE A 126 6.38 -4.67 -33.90
CA PHE A 126 7.70 -5.23 -34.28
C PHE A 126 7.87 -6.65 -33.75
N LYS A 127 6.80 -7.47 -33.80
CA LYS A 127 6.83 -8.86 -33.38
C LYS A 127 8.03 -9.60 -33.98
N ASP A 128 8.69 -10.40 -33.13
CA ASP A 128 9.88 -11.20 -33.46
C ASP A 128 11.12 -10.37 -33.86
N LYS A 129 11.09 -9.03 -33.68
CA LYS A 129 12.25 -8.14 -33.91
C LYS A 129 12.85 -7.65 -32.60
N VAL A 130 13.90 -6.83 -32.71
CA VAL A 130 14.70 -6.35 -31.56
C VAL A 130 13.85 -5.69 -30.47
N PHE A 131 12.86 -4.86 -30.85
CA PHE A 131 11.98 -4.21 -29.86
C PHE A 131 11.14 -5.20 -29.08
N ASP A 132 10.65 -6.25 -29.71
CA ASP A 132 9.90 -7.33 -29.06
C ASP A 132 10.80 -8.11 -28.09
N TRP A 133 12.02 -8.44 -28.51
CA TRP A 133 12.99 -9.12 -27.65
C TRP A 133 13.39 -8.29 -26.42
N ILE A 134 13.68 -7.01 -26.58
CA ILE A 134 14.02 -6.11 -25.46
C ILE A 134 12.84 -5.99 -24.47
N GLY A 135 11.64 -5.74 -24.97
CA GLY A 135 10.46 -5.63 -24.12
C GLY A 135 10.09 -6.93 -23.41
N THR A 136 10.25 -8.07 -24.11
CA THR A 136 10.06 -9.39 -23.51
C THR A 136 11.10 -9.69 -22.44
N ALA A 137 12.38 -9.39 -22.71
CA ALA A 137 13.45 -9.55 -21.74
C ALA A 137 13.20 -8.70 -20.47
N TYR A 138 12.78 -7.44 -20.64
CA TYR A 138 12.39 -6.58 -19.52
C TYR A 138 11.23 -7.19 -18.71
N THR A 139 10.16 -7.62 -19.38
CA THR A 139 8.98 -8.20 -18.73
C THR A 139 9.33 -9.48 -17.99
N VAL A 140 10.12 -10.36 -18.60
CA VAL A 140 10.58 -11.60 -17.96
C VAL A 140 11.46 -11.28 -16.76
N PHE A 141 12.42 -10.37 -16.90
CA PHE A 141 13.31 -9.98 -15.81
C PHE A 141 12.54 -9.44 -14.61
N VAL A 142 11.65 -8.47 -14.84
CA VAL A 142 10.85 -7.84 -13.76
C VAL A 142 9.94 -8.85 -13.05
N ASN A 143 9.37 -9.81 -13.79
CA ASN A 143 8.51 -10.83 -13.20
C ASN A 143 9.28 -11.99 -12.52
N ALA A 144 10.49 -12.28 -12.97
CA ALA A 144 11.34 -13.34 -12.41
C ALA A 144 12.07 -12.90 -11.13
N VAL A 145 12.46 -11.62 -11.06
CA VAL A 145 13.19 -11.09 -9.90
C VAL A 145 12.21 -10.68 -8.79
N PRO A 146 12.39 -11.14 -7.54
CA PRO A 146 11.58 -10.69 -6.43
C PRO A 146 11.56 -9.16 -6.34
N SER A 147 10.38 -8.56 -6.22
CA SER A 147 10.18 -7.11 -6.23
C SER A 147 11.06 -6.37 -5.21
N LEU A 148 11.29 -6.97 -4.03
CA LEU A 148 12.15 -6.40 -3.01
C LEU A 148 13.59 -6.21 -3.50
N VAL A 149 14.10 -7.17 -4.28
CA VAL A 149 15.46 -7.10 -4.87
C VAL A 149 15.50 -6.00 -5.93
N SER A 150 14.52 -5.96 -6.83
CA SER A 150 14.43 -4.92 -7.87
C SER A 150 14.35 -3.51 -7.25
N TYR A 151 13.55 -3.34 -6.20
CA TYR A 151 13.43 -2.04 -5.50
C TYR A 151 14.73 -1.66 -4.80
N SER A 152 15.41 -2.61 -4.17
CA SER A 152 16.70 -2.36 -3.53
C SER A 152 17.75 -1.93 -4.55
N LEU A 153 17.77 -2.55 -5.72
CA LEU A 153 18.66 -2.15 -6.82
C LEU A 153 18.36 -0.72 -7.27
N VAL A 154 17.08 -0.39 -7.52
CA VAL A 154 16.69 0.99 -7.90
C VAL A 154 17.11 2.01 -6.84
N LEU A 155 16.91 1.71 -5.57
CA LEU A 155 17.30 2.61 -4.48
C LEU A 155 18.82 2.79 -4.40
N VAL A 156 19.59 1.70 -4.48
CA VAL A 156 21.06 1.75 -4.41
C VAL A 156 21.63 2.49 -5.61
N PHE A 157 21.26 2.11 -6.82
CA PHE A 157 21.77 2.74 -8.04
C PHE A 157 21.31 4.19 -8.18
N GLY A 158 20.03 4.45 -7.92
CA GLY A 158 19.46 5.79 -8.02
C GLY A 158 20.04 6.76 -6.98
N SER A 159 20.31 6.28 -5.77
CA SER A 159 20.95 7.13 -4.76
C SER A 159 22.44 7.32 -5.01
N LYS A 160 23.19 6.22 -5.27
CA LYS A 160 24.65 6.27 -5.38
C LYS A 160 25.13 6.94 -6.65
N TYR A 161 24.50 6.70 -7.80
CA TYR A 161 24.99 7.17 -9.11
C TYR A 161 24.22 8.37 -9.65
N LEU A 162 22.95 8.53 -9.28
CA LEU A 162 22.10 9.64 -9.77
C LEU A 162 21.84 10.70 -8.70
N GLY A 163 22.24 10.45 -7.43
CA GLY A 163 22.13 11.41 -6.34
C GLY A 163 20.71 11.64 -5.82
N PHE A 164 19.74 10.77 -6.17
CA PHE A 164 18.37 10.90 -5.68
C PHE A 164 18.25 10.48 -4.21
N PRO A 165 17.46 11.21 -3.40
CA PRO A 165 17.18 10.82 -2.02
C PRO A 165 16.45 9.47 -1.94
N THR A 166 16.90 8.60 -1.05
CA THR A 166 16.24 7.29 -0.79
C THR A 166 14.95 7.42 0.01
N LEU A 167 14.84 8.48 0.81
CA LEU A 167 13.68 8.75 1.64
C LEU A 167 12.86 9.90 1.08
N TYR A 168 11.53 9.73 1.09
CA TYR A 168 10.61 10.81 0.71
C TYR A 168 10.73 11.99 1.69
N SER A 169 10.83 13.20 1.15
CA SER A 169 10.91 14.43 1.90
C SER A 169 9.93 15.47 1.40
N THR A 170 9.18 16.07 2.31
CA THR A 170 8.26 17.18 2.01
C THR A 170 8.98 18.48 1.64
N ARG A 171 10.27 18.60 1.97
CA ARG A 171 11.10 19.77 1.61
C ARG A 171 11.57 19.74 0.16
N ASN A 172 11.80 18.54 -0.37
CA ASN A 172 12.21 18.33 -1.77
C ASN A 172 11.37 17.20 -2.39
N VAL A 173 10.11 17.51 -2.64
CA VAL A 173 9.12 16.56 -3.11
C VAL A 173 9.50 15.97 -4.48
N SER A 174 9.99 16.81 -5.39
CA SER A 174 10.30 16.40 -6.77
C SER A 174 11.39 15.33 -6.78
N ALA A 175 12.57 15.63 -6.26
CA ALA A 175 13.69 14.69 -6.27
C ALA A 175 13.42 13.44 -5.40
N SER A 176 12.80 13.60 -4.22
CA SER A 176 12.52 12.48 -3.32
C SER A 176 11.37 11.57 -3.77
N SER A 177 10.58 11.97 -4.77
CA SER A 177 9.53 11.15 -5.36
C SER A 177 10.03 10.24 -6.48
N VAL A 178 11.18 10.54 -7.10
CA VAL A 178 11.68 9.83 -8.29
C VAL A 178 11.86 8.34 -8.02
N LEU A 179 12.63 7.97 -7.01
CA LEU A 179 12.91 6.57 -6.71
C LEU A 179 11.66 5.79 -6.30
N PRO A 180 10.79 6.29 -5.39
CA PRO A 180 9.52 5.63 -5.09
C PRO A 180 8.61 5.45 -6.30
N ILE A 181 8.49 6.45 -7.17
CA ILE A 181 7.67 6.36 -8.39
C ILE A 181 8.27 5.31 -9.33
N THR A 182 9.59 5.30 -9.53
CA THR A 182 10.26 4.32 -10.36
C THR A 182 10.02 2.90 -9.85
N CYS A 183 10.18 2.66 -8.54
CA CYS A 183 9.90 1.36 -7.92
C CYS A 183 8.46 0.90 -8.16
N LEU A 184 7.49 1.79 -7.94
CA LEU A 184 6.07 1.48 -8.13
C LEU A 184 5.72 1.23 -9.61
N SER A 185 6.43 1.89 -10.53
CA SER A 185 6.15 1.80 -11.96
C SER A 185 6.72 0.55 -12.63
N LEU A 186 7.84 0.00 -12.16
CA LEU A 186 8.53 -1.11 -12.82
C LEU A 186 7.62 -2.30 -13.15
N ALA A 187 6.99 -2.89 -12.13
CA ALA A 187 6.14 -4.06 -12.31
C ALA A 187 4.87 -3.72 -13.11
N SER A 188 4.33 -2.53 -12.92
CA SER A 188 3.12 -2.08 -13.61
C SER A 188 3.36 -1.85 -15.11
N ILE A 189 4.52 -1.27 -15.48
CA ILE A 189 4.92 -1.12 -16.90
C ILE A 189 5.03 -2.49 -17.56
N ALA A 190 5.70 -3.44 -16.92
CA ALA A 190 5.85 -4.81 -17.43
C ALA A 190 4.49 -5.49 -17.60
N GLY A 191 3.58 -5.34 -16.65
CA GLY A 191 2.21 -5.87 -16.71
C GLY A 191 1.41 -5.28 -17.87
N TYR A 192 1.35 -3.95 -17.99
CA TYR A 192 0.64 -3.30 -19.10
C TYR A 192 1.25 -3.66 -20.46
N ALA A 193 2.56 -3.72 -20.59
CA ALA A 193 3.23 -4.10 -21.82
C ALA A 193 2.88 -5.54 -22.23
N LEU A 194 2.95 -6.48 -21.29
CA LEU A 194 2.61 -7.88 -21.53
C LEU A 194 1.17 -8.07 -22.04
N TRP A 195 0.21 -7.46 -21.33
CA TRP A 195 -1.19 -7.58 -21.71
C TRP A 195 -1.51 -6.88 -23.04
N THR A 196 -0.98 -5.66 -23.25
CA THR A 196 -1.17 -4.93 -24.50
C THR A 196 -0.59 -5.68 -25.67
N ARG A 197 0.64 -6.19 -25.55
CA ARG A 197 1.26 -7.01 -26.59
C ARG A 197 0.41 -8.24 -26.91
N ARG A 198 -0.02 -8.97 -25.87
CA ARG A 198 -0.80 -10.17 -26.04
C ARG A 198 -2.10 -9.92 -26.81
N TYR A 199 -2.90 -8.95 -26.33
CA TYR A 199 -4.17 -8.64 -27.00
C TYR A 199 -3.98 -8.10 -28.42
N MET A 200 -2.97 -7.29 -28.67
CA MET A 200 -2.70 -6.79 -30.02
C MET A 200 -2.24 -7.88 -30.98
N VAL A 201 -1.37 -8.77 -30.54
CA VAL A 201 -0.94 -9.90 -31.36
C VAL A 201 -2.12 -10.84 -31.67
N ASP A 202 -2.94 -11.15 -30.67
CA ASP A 202 -4.13 -12.00 -30.84
C ASP A 202 -5.14 -11.37 -31.82
N GLU A 203 -5.33 -10.05 -31.78
CA GLU A 203 -6.24 -9.34 -32.71
C GLU A 203 -5.67 -9.19 -34.12
N LEU A 204 -4.37 -8.93 -34.26
CA LEU A 204 -3.70 -8.81 -35.55
C LEU A 204 -3.59 -10.15 -36.29
N THR A 205 -3.72 -11.28 -35.60
CA THR A 205 -3.68 -12.63 -36.20
C THR A 205 -5.07 -13.27 -36.33
N ARG A 206 -6.12 -12.49 -36.10
CA ARG A 206 -7.51 -12.94 -36.15
C ARG A 206 -8.08 -12.62 -37.54
N ASP A 207 -7.76 -13.45 -38.54
CA ASP A 207 -8.37 -13.45 -39.88
C ASP A 207 -9.56 -14.39 -39.92
#